data_4b23a76201a4b471e063143b1cf1a9ee
#
_entry.id   4b23a76201a4b471e063143b1cf1a9ee
#
_cell.length_a   1.000
_cell.length_b   1.000
_cell.length_c   1.000
_cell.angle_alpha   90.00
_cell.angle_beta   90.00
_cell.angle_gamma   90.00
#
_symmetry.space_group_name_H-M   'P 1'
#
loop_
_entity.id
_entity.type
_entity.pdbx_description
1 polymer ?
#
loop_
_entity_poly.entity_id
_entity_poly.type
_entity_poly.pdbx_seq_one_letter_code
_entity_poly.pdbx_strand_id
1 'polypeptide(L)'
;MHINRIKPNQQLSPFIAHYWLWKSTHHPYVPDILPGTGAELLINTGGPLVISQPFHHLLLTGQSVLICPRRTTFKFKKIGESQLISIRFRSSGCYSIFGIPMDELSDQIIDMYQFLPEELIERIIIKSNYAEKIHLLESWLMGRVNPRILTSSAITWAIDRTYYQNNYRGINELQLEVNMSKRTFQRKFKLYTGVDAKYFERTARFQSTLRMQLNNADNNYVDIALDNGYYDQSHFIKEFRYFTGTSPKKYLTKENFMLNHYNK
;
A
#
# COMPACT_ATOMS: atom_id res chain seq x y z
N MET A 1 0.30 -6.28 -20.77
CA MET A 1 0.59 -5.71 -19.44
C MET A 1 1.60 -6.62 -18.75
N HIS A 2 2.78 -6.09 -18.40
CA HIS A 2 3.80 -6.81 -17.65
C HIS A 2 3.88 -6.19 -16.25
N ILE A 3 3.77 -7.04 -15.23
CA ILE A 3 3.91 -6.66 -13.84
C ILE A 3 5.01 -7.54 -13.23
N ASN A 4 6.06 -6.92 -12.74
CA ASN A 4 7.13 -7.60 -12.03
C ASN A 4 7.12 -7.15 -10.56
N ARG A 5 7.03 -8.10 -9.65
CA ARG A 5 7.14 -7.88 -8.21
C ARG A 5 8.53 -8.29 -7.75
N ILE A 6 9.26 -7.35 -7.16
CA ILE A 6 10.63 -7.56 -6.69
C ILE A 6 10.65 -7.37 -5.17
N LYS A 7 11.31 -8.28 -4.46
CA LYS A 7 11.54 -8.15 -3.02
C LYS A 7 12.66 -7.15 -2.76
N PRO A 8 12.55 -6.35 -1.68
CA PRO A 8 13.64 -5.48 -1.25
C PRO A 8 14.86 -6.30 -0.77
N ASN A 9 16.02 -5.65 -0.74
CA ASN A 9 17.19 -6.21 -0.08
C ASN A 9 16.94 -6.41 1.42
N GLN A 10 17.81 -7.17 2.10
CA GLN A 10 17.65 -7.53 3.50
C GLN A 10 17.55 -6.31 4.43
N GLN A 11 18.29 -5.25 4.17
CA GLN A 11 18.34 -4.04 5.01
C GLN A 11 17.06 -3.21 4.90
N LEU A 12 16.41 -3.19 3.73
CA LEU A 12 15.17 -2.46 3.49
C LEU A 12 13.91 -3.30 3.74
N SER A 13 14.02 -4.62 3.86
CA SER A 13 12.87 -5.52 4.08
C SER A 13 12.04 -5.22 5.34
N PRO A 14 12.56 -4.61 6.42
CA PRO A 14 11.74 -4.16 7.54
C PRO A 14 10.81 -2.98 7.19
N PHE A 15 11.11 -2.20 6.15
CA PHE A 15 10.42 -0.95 5.78
C PHE A 15 9.62 -1.07 4.49
N ILE A 16 10.09 -1.91 3.57
CA ILE A 16 9.53 -2.05 2.23
C ILE A 16 8.96 -3.46 2.09
N ALA A 17 7.70 -3.53 1.65
CA ALA A 17 7.05 -4.81 1.39
C ALA A 17 7.53 -5.39 0.04
N HIS A 18 7.55 -4.57 -0.99
CA HIS A 18 8.00 -4.95 -2.34
C HIS A 18 8.09 -3.72 -3.25
N TYR A 19 8.76 -3.90 -4.38
CA TYR A 19 8.70 -3.03 -5.54
C TYR A 19 7.77 -3.61 -6.59
N TRP A 20 6.99 -2.75 -7.25
CA TRP A 20 6.24 -3.09 -8.45
C TRP A 20 6.82 -2.36 -9.64
N LEU A 21 7.02 -3.08 -10.72
CA LEU A 21 7.38 -2.54 -12.01
C LEU A 21 6.23 -2.85 -12.95
N TRP A 22 5.62 -1.81 -13.45
CA TRP A 22 4.44 -1.94 -14.28
C TRP A 22 4.68 -1.24 -15.61
N LYS A 23 4.48 -1.99 -16.70
CA LYS A 23 4.55 -1.48 -18.06
C LYS A 23 3.30 -1.92 -18.83
N SER A 24 2.62 -0.95 -19.44
CA SER A 24 1.44 -1.23 -20.27
C SER A 24 1.50 -0.43 -21.56
N THR A 25 1.50 -1.14 -22.67
CA THR A 25 1.47 -0.55 -24.01
C THR A 25 0.05 -0.44 -24.55
N HIS A 26 -0.73 -1.52 -24.53
CA HIS A 26 -2.02 -1.64 -25.22
C HIS A 26 -3.22 -1.79 -24.26
N HIS A 27 -3.01 -2.08 -22.99
CA HIS A 27 -4.13 -2.29 -22.05
C HIS A 27 -4.70 -0.96 -21.56
N PRO A 28 -6.01 -0.69 -21.73
CA PRO A 28 -6.60 0.61 -21.38
C PRO A 28 -6.70 0.86 -19.86
N TYR A 29 -6.65 -0.18 -19.05
CA TYR A 29 -6.91 -0.11 -17.62
C TYR A 29 -5.63 -0.20 -16.79
N VAL A 30 -5.58 0.62 -15.75
CA VAL A 30 -4.64 0.55 -14.65
C VAL A 30 -5.40 0.09 -13.42
N PRO A 31 -4.87 -0.82 -12.59
CA PRO A 31 -5.55 -1.25 -11.38
C PRO A 31 -5.85 -0.09 -10.44
N ASP A 32 -7.06 -0.04 -9.90
CA ASP A 32 -7.41 0.89 -8.83
C ASP A 32 -6.61 0.57 -7.57
N ILE A 33 -6.11 1.61 -6.90
CA ILE A 33 -5.49 1.46 -5.59
C ILE A 33 -6.58 1.56 -4.54
N LEU A 34 -6.95 0.42 -3.97
CA LEU A 34 -7.96 0.33 -2.92
C LEU A 34 -7.50 0.99 -1.60
N PRO A 35 -8.42 1.28 -0.69
CA PRO A 35 -8.09 1.70 0.68
C PRO A 35 -7.01 0.81 1.30
N GLY A 36 -6.04 1.44 1.94
CA GLY A 36 -4.84 0.74 2.37
C GLY A 36 -4.14 1.40 3.54
N THR A 37 -3.41 0.58 4.28
CA THR A 37 -2.73 0.95 5.53
C THR A 37 -1.28 1.37 5.35
N GLY A 38 -0.70 1.17 4.16
CA GLY A 38 0.68 1.54 3.87
C GLY A 38 0.74 2.64 2.80
N ALA A 39 1.77 3.45 2.88
CA ALA A 39 2.11 4.41 1.85
C ALA A 39 2.74 3.73 0.63
N GLU A 40 2.72 4.43 -0.49
CA GLU A 40 3.29 3.95 -1.75
C GLU A 40 3.90 5.10 -2.54
N LEU A 41 5.18 4.99 -2.83
CA LEU A 41 5.87 5.95 -3.69
C LEU A 41 5.76 5.46 -5.14
N LEU A 42 5.11 6.26 -5.98
CA LEU A 42 5.00 6.03 -7.42
C LEU A 42 5.96 6.93 -8.16
N ILE A 43 6.74 6.35 -9.07
CA ILE A 43 7.61 7.06 -10.02
C ILE A 43 7.10 6.74 -11.42
N ASN A 44 6.61 7.77 -12.10
CA ASN A 44 6.16 7.64 -13.49
C ASN A 44 7.36 7.84 -14.43
N THR A 45 7.77 6.77 -15.10
CA THR A 45 8.88 6.78 -16.08
C THR A 45 8.39 6.62 -17.52
N GLY A 46 7.08 6.69 -17.74
CA GLY A 46 6.42 6.56 -19.04
C GLY A 46 5.63 7.79 -19.43
N GLY A 47 4.62 7.59 -20.27
CA GLY A 47 3.69 8.64 -20.70
C GLY A 47 2.81 9.18 -19.57
N PRO A 48 2.02 10.24 -19.84
CA PRO A 48 1.20 10.90 -18.83
C PRO A 48 0.20 9.95 -18.17
N LEU A 49 0.02 10.11 -16.85
CA LEU A 49 -0.90 9.34 -16.02
C LEU A 49 -1.73 10.28 -15.17
N VAL A 50 -3.04 10.11 -15.16
CA VAL A 50 -3.95 10.85 -14.27
C VAL A 50 -4.30 9.97 -13.08
N ILE A 51 -4.07 10.47 -11.87
CA ILE A 51 -4.57 9.88 -10.63
C ILE A 51 -5.79 10.67 -10.20
N SER A 52 -6.88 9.96 -9.92
CA SER A 52 -8.15 10.56 -9.55
C SER A 52 -8.60 10.08 -8.17
N GLN A 53 -9.03 11.01 -7.34
CA GLN A 53 -9.82 10.82 -6.13
C GLN A 53 -11.21 11.43 -6.33
N PRO A 54 -12.20 11.19 -5.44
CA PRO A 54 -13.56 11.71 -5.61
C PRO A 54 -13.65 13.21 -5.90
N PHE A 55 -12.69 14.03 -5.41
CA PHE A 55 -12.72 15.50 -5.58
C PHE A 55 -11.38 16.08 -6.04
N HIS A 56 -10.45 15.24 -6.46
CA HIS A 56 -9.11 15.67 -6.86
C HIS A 56 -8.58 14.86 -8.03
N HIS A 57 -7.99 15.54 -9.01
CA HIS A 57 -7.31 14.93 -10.14
C HIS A 57 -5.90 15.47 -10.24
N LEU A 58 -4.92 14.59 -10.34
CA LEU A 58 -3.51 14.93 -10.51
C LEU A 58 -2.98 14.30 -11.79
N LEU A 59 -2.42 15.13 -12.68
CA LEU A 59 -1.69 14.67 -13.86
C LEU A 59 -0.24 14.45 -13.50
N LEU A 60 0.24 13.23 -13.67
CA LEU A 60 1.64 12.86 -13.50
C LEU A 60 2.34 12.76 -14.85
N THR A 61 3.35 13.57 -15.08
CA THR A 61 4.20 13.52 -16.26
C THR A 61 5.66 13.55 -15.82
N GLY A 62 6.35 12.41 -15.85
CA GLY A 62 7.75 12.31 -15.43
C GLY A 62 8.01 12.64 -13.96
N GLN A 63 7.01 12.49 -13.11
CA GLN A 63 7.03 12.91 -11.70
C GLN A 63 6.90 11.73 -10.75
N SER A 64 7.24 11.97 -9.50
CA SER A 64 7.08 11.03 -8.40
C SER A 64 6.08 11.55 -7.37
N VAL A 65 5.21 10.68 -6.88
CA VAL A 65 4.24 11.01 -5.83
C VAL A 65 4.21 9.96 -4.75
N LEU A 66 4.03 10.40 -3.51
CA LEU A 66 3.72 9.54 -2.39
C LEU A 66 2.19 9.47 -2.23
N ILE A 67 1.65 8.29 -2.47
CA ILE A 67 0.28 7.96 -2.11
C ILE A 67 0.28 7.53 -0.66
N CYS A 68 -0.36 8.30 0.19
CA CYS A 68 -0.39 8.09 1.63
C CYS A 68 -1.41 7.01 2.03
N PRO A 69 -1.42 6.54 3.28
CA PRO A 69 -2.48 5.68 3.80
C PRO A 69 -3.84 6.29 3.54
N ARG A 70 -4.78 5.50 3.03
CA ARG A 70 -5.99 6.04 2.40
C ARG A 70 -7.25 5.29 2.78
N ARG A 71 -8.33 6.05 2.91
CA ARG A 71 -9.68 5.56 3.16
C ARG A 71 -10.52 5.46 1.88
N THR A 72 -10.06 6.11 0.81
CA THR A 72 -10.74 6.15 -0.48
C THR A 72 -9.94 5.42 -1.55
N THR A 73 -10.62 4.94 -2.58
CA THR A 73 -9.99 4.31 -3.74
C THR A 73 -9.41 5.38 -4.66
N PHE A 74 -8.16 5.20 -5.09
CA PHE A 74 -7.54 6.01 -6.13
C PHE A 74 -7.66 5.30 -7.47
N LYS A 75 -8.15 6.03 -8.46
CA LYS A 75 -8.31 5.54 -9.83
C LYS A 75 -7.23 6.10 -10.72
N PHE A 76 -6.77 5.29 -11.65
CA PHE A 76 -5.77 5.69 -12.61
C PHE A 76 -6.35 5.70 -14.02
N LYS A 77 -5.98 6.74 -14.77
CA LYS A 77 -6.24 6.82 -16.20
C LYS A 77 -4.93 7.12 -16.91
N LYS A 78 -4.49 6.21 -17.77
CA LYS A 78 -3.30 6.44 -18.58
C LYS A 78 -3.63 7.19 -19.87
N ILE A 79 -2.64 7.93 -20.36
CA ILE A 79 -2.66 8.59 -21.65
C ILE A 79 -1.47 8.03 -22.45
N GLY A 80 -1.73 7.08 -23.36
CA GLY A 80 -0.68 6.41 -24.11
C GLY A 80 0.01 5.26 -23.37
N GLU A 81 1.29 5.03 -23.66
CA GLU A 81 2.12 4.04 -22.98
C GLU A 81 2.46 4.50 -21.57
N SER A 82 2.39 3.60 -20.62
CA SER A 82 2.66 3.92 -19.22
C SER A 82 3.70 2.97 -18.65
N GLN A 83 4.63 3.52 -17.89
CA GLN A 83 5.62 2.78 -17.13
C GLN A 83 5.73 3.38 -15.73
N LEU A 84 5.45 2.56 -14.73
CA LEU A 84 5.49 2.94 -13.33
C LEU A 84 6.45 2.06 -12.56
N ILE A 85 7.17 2.67 -11.65
CA ILE A 85 7.87 2.01 -10.56
C ILE A 85 7.15 2.39 -9.28
N SER A 86 6.77 1.39 -8.50
CA SER A 86 6.13 1.60 -7.22
C SER A 86 6.96 0.98 -6.10
N ILE A 87 7.14 1.73 -5.03
CA ILE A 87 7.72 1.28 -3.76
C ILE A 87 6.59 1.16 -2.77
N ARG A 88 6.19 -0.09 -2.47
CA ARG A 88 5.18 -0.35 -1.44
C ARG A 88 5.84 -0.43 -0.08
N PHE A 89 5.63 0.56 0.76
CA PHE A 89 6.12 0.54 2.13
C PHE A 89 5.30 -0.43 2.98
N ARG A 90 5.94 -1.05 3.97
CA ARG A 90 5.23 -1.65 5.10
C ARG A 90 4.47 -0.55 5.84
N SER A 91 3.47 -0.92 6.62
CA SER A 91 2.54 0.07 7.20
C SER A 91 3.23 1.14 8.07
N SER A 92 4.34 0.81 8.73
CA SER A 92 5.18 1.76 9.47
C SER A 92 6.42 2.24 8.69
N GLY A 93 6.70 1.65 7.52
CA GLY A 93 7.96 1.81 6.81
C GLY A 93 8.21 3.22 6.30
N CYS A 94 7.18 3.90 5.81
CA CYS A 94 7.28 5.27 5.30
C CYS A 94 7.70 6.24 6.42
N TYR A 95 7.03 6.18 7.57
CA TYR A 95 7.45 6.95 8.76
C TYR A 95 8.87 6.61 9.19
N SER A 96 9.22 5.33 9.20
CA SER A 96 10.55 4.88 9.63
C SER A 96 11.69 5.39 8.72
N ILE A 97 11.43 5.57 7.44
CA ILE A 97 12.44 6.09 6.49
C ILE A 97 12.48 7.62 6.49
N PHE A 98 11.33 8.28 6.40
CA PHE A 98 11.26 9.72 6.17
C PHE A 98 11.06 10.54 7.44
N GLY A 99 10.59 9.92 8.55
CA GLY A 99 10.30 10.61 9.80
C GLY A 99 9.07 11.53 9.75
N ILE A 100 8.29 11.49 8.67
CA ILE A 100 7.13 12.36 8.48
C ILE A 100 5.92 11.73 9.18
N PRO A 101 5.22 12.46 10.08
CA PRO A 101 4.00 11.97 10.72
C PRO A 101 2.94 11.56 9.69
N MET A 102 2.59 10.28 9.67
CA MET A 102 1.68 9.75 8.65
C MET A 102 0.23 10.22 8.83
N ASP A 103 -0.15 10.64 10.03
CA ASP A 103 -1.48 11.17 10.33
C ASP A 103 -1.73 12.57 9.72
N GLU A 104 -0.67 13.30 9.43
CA GLU A 104 -0.75 14.58 8.71
C GLU A 104 -0.95 14.37 7.20
N LEU A 105 -0.59 13.19 6.69
CA LEU A 105 -0.58 12.86 5.26
C LEU A 105 -1.71 11.93 4.82
N SER A 106 -2.57 11.48 5.74
CA SER A 106 -3.64 10.53 5.41
C SER A 106 -4.58 11.08 4.34
N ASP A 107 -4.96 10.20 3.40
CA ASP A 107 -5.83 10.52 2.26
C ASP A 107 -5.25 11.54 1.27
N GLN A 108 -3.94 11.82 1.33
CA GLN A 108 -3.28 12.77 0.43
C GLN A 108 -2.42 12.07 -0.62
N ILE A 109 -2.17 12.81 -1.70
CA ILE A 109 -1.13 12.52 -2.70
C ILE A 109 -0.11 13.65 -2.56
N ILE A 110 1.10 13.30 -2.19
CA ILE A 110 2.18 14.27 -1.95
C ILE A 110 3.15 14.22 -3.12
N ASP A 111 3.43 15.37 -3.71
CA ASP A 111 4.50 15.50 -4.69
C ASP A 111 5.85 15.26 -4.00
N MET A 112 6.63 14.35 -4.57
CA MET A 112 7.93 13.96 -4.02
C MET A 112 9.11 14.70 -4.65
N TYR A 113 8.86 15.70 -5.46
CA TYR A 113 9.90 16.48 -6.15
C TYR A 113 10.98 17.02 -5.20
N GLN A 114 10.58 17.48 -4.01
CA GLN A 114 11.54 18.01 -3.01
C GLN A 114 12.32 16.90 -2.26
N PHE A 115 11.82 15.68 -2.26
CA PHE A 115 12.40 14.55 -1.51
C PHE A 115 13.21 13.61 -2.42
N LEU A 116 12.78 13.45 -3.64
CA LEU A 116 13.41 12.58 -4.64
C LEU A 116 14.21 13.45 -5.62
N PRO A 117 15.55 13.40 -5.59
CA PRO A 117 16.36 14.21 -6.48
C PRO A 117 16.04 13.95 -7.96
N GLU A 118 15.95 15.02 -8.74
CA GLU A 118 15.66 14.94 -10.18
C GLU A 118 16.68 14.07 -10.91
N GLU A 119 17.98 14.23 -10.57
CA GLU A 119 19.06 13.42 -11.14
C GLU A 119 18.86 11.91 -10.87
N LEU A 120 18.28 11.56 -9.74
CA LEU A 120 17.96 10.15 -9.46
C LEU A 120 16.86 9.64 -10.39
N ILE A 121 15.82 10.44 -10.60
CA ILE A 121 14.71 10.08 -11.50
C ILE A 121 15.24 9.94 -12.94
N GLU A 122 16.04 10.87 -13.42
CA GLU A 122 16.67 10.81 -14.74
C GLU A 122 17.52 9.54 -14.91
N ARG A 123 18.37 9.24 -13.92
CA ARG A 123 19.18 8.02 -13.93
C ARG A 123 18.33 6.75 -13.96
N ILE A 124 17.19 6.74 -13.29
CA ILE A 124 16.24 5.62 -13.28
C ILE A 124 15.58 5.49 -14.66
N ILE A 125 15.20 6.59 -15.29
CA ILE A 125 14.56 6.60 -16.61
C ILE A 125 15.48 6.00 -17.66
N ILE A 126 16.74 6.41 -17.68
CA ILE A 126 17.77 5.98 -18.67
C ILE A 126 18.08 4.48 -18.57
N LYS A 127 17.99 3.89 -17.38
CA LYS A 127 18.27 2.45 -17.22
C LYS A 127 17.22 1.60 -17.94
N SER A 128 17.67 0.63 -18.71
CA SER A 128 16.79 -0.37 -19.35
C SER A 128 16.49 -1.56 -18.43
N ASN A 129 17.45 -1.92 -17.57
CA ASN A 129 17.35 -3.07 -16.67
C ASN A 129 16.64 -2.67 -15.37
N TYR A 130 15.62 -3.44 -15.02
CA TYR A 130 14.85 -3.23 -13.78
C TYR A 130 15.66 -3.41 -12.49
N ALA A 131 16.61 -4.35 -12.48
CA ALA A 131 17.46 -4.56 -11.31
C ALA A 131 18.33 -3.32 -11.02
N GLU A 132 18.87 -2.66 -12.06
CA GLU A 132 19.64 -1.43 -11.91
C GLU A 132 18.75 -0.27 -11.42
N LYS A 133 17.51 -0.17 -11.90
CA LYS A 133 16.56 0.85 -11.41
C LYS A 133 16.28 0.66 -9.92
N ILE A 134 16.02 -0.58 -9.50
CA ILE A 134 15.77 -0.88 -8.08
C ILE A 134 17.02 -0.64 -7.24
N HIS A 135 18.19 -1.02 -7.71
CA HIS A 135 19.45 -0.78 -6.99
C HIS A 135 19.70 0.72 -6.73
N LEU A 136 19.42 1.60 -7.71
CA LEU A 136 19.50 3.05 -7.52
C LEU A 136 18.53 3.54 -6.45
N LEU A 137 17.28 3.04 -6.48
CA LEU A 137 16.27 3.39 -5.47
C LEU A 137 16.64 2.88 -4.07
N GLU A 138 17.13 1.65 -3.97
CA GLU A 138 17.57 1.08 -2.69
C GLU A 138 18.74 1.86 -2.10
N SER A 139 19.73 2.21 -2.89
CA SER A 139 20.86 3.02 -2.45
C SER A 139 20.43 4.39 -1.91
N TRP A 140 19.47 5.03 -2.58
CA TRP A 140 18.90 6.29 -2.13
C TRP A 140 18.08 6.13 -0.83
N LEU A 141 17.26 5.09 -0.72
CA LEU A 141 16.45 4.82 0.46
C LEU A 141 17.31 4.48 1.69
N MET A 142 18.36 3.67 1.51
CA MET A 142 19.28 3.31 2.59
C MET A 142 19.95 4.52 3.24
N GLY A 143 20.28 5.55 2.47
CA GLY A 143 20.81 6.81 2.98
C GLY A 143 19.81 7.61 3.83
N ARG A 144 18.53 7.22 3.86
CA ARG A 144 17.45 7.91 4.60
C ARG A 144 16.90 7.11 5.78
N VAL A 145 17.26 5.86 5.90
CA VAL A 145 16.85 5.06 7.06
C VAL A 145 17.39 5.70 8.33
N ASN A 146 16.49 6.14 9.21
CA ASN A 146 16.87 6.75 10.47
C ASN A 146 17.13 5.67 11.54
N PRO A 147 18.38 5.47 11.99
CA PRO A 147 18.71 4.44 12.98
C PRO A 147 17.95 4.60 14.30
N ARG A 148 17.58 5.83 14.66
CA ARG A 148 16.85 6.13 15.92
C ARG A 148 15.39 5.66 15.86
N ILE A 149 14.79 5.56 14.67
CA ILE A 149 13.42 5.09 14.50
C ILE A 149 13.37 3.55 14.51
N LEU A 150 14.46 2.88 14.15
CA LEU A 150 14.61 1.43 14.24
C LEU A 150 14.39 0.87 15.66
N THR A 151 14.63 1.68 16.68
CA THR A 151 14.54 1.26 18.09
C THR A 151 13.11 1.24 18.66
N SER A 152 12.11 1.70 17.93
CA SER A 152 10.71 1.65 18.38
C SER A 152 10.05 0.29 18.06
N SER A 153 10.68 -0.78 18.47
CA SER A 153 10.31 -2.15 18.11
C SER A 153 8.88 -2.56 18.51
N ALA A 154 8.38 -2.10 19.65
CA ALA A 154 7.10 -2.55 20.20
C ALA A 154 5.90 -2.09 19.35
N ILE A 155 5.86 -0.82 18.93
CA ILE A 155 4.73 -0.32 18.12
C ILE A 155 4.80 -0.84 16.68
N THR A 156 5.98 -0.90 16.07
CA THR A 156 6.15 -1.46 14.73
C THR A 156 5.82 -2.94 14.69
N TRP A 157 6.20 -3.68 15.72
CA TRP A 157 5.81 -5.07 15.90
C TRP A 157 4.28 -5.23 15.98
N ALA A 158 3.59 -4.42 16.78
CA ALA A 158 2.12 -4.48 16.88
C ALA A 158 1.44 -4.14 15.54
N ILE A 159 1.94 -3.15 14.80
CA ILE A 159 1.45 -2.78 13.47
C ILE A 159 1.62 -3.94 12.49
N ASP A 160 2.80 -4.53 12.42
CA ASP A 160 3.09 -5.64 11.52
C ASP A 160 2.27 -6.88 11.90
N ARG A 161 2.11 -7.15 13.18
CA ARG A 161 1.29 -8.27 13.67
C ARG A 161 -0.18 -8.09 13.27
N THR A 162 -0.71 -6.88 13.39
CA THR A 162 -2.07 -6.57 12.93
C THR A 162 -2.25 -6.81 11.42
N TYR A 163 -1.22 -6.54 10.62
CA TYR A 163 -1.32 -6.60 9.17
C TYR A 163 -1.06 -8.00 8.59
N TYR A 164 -0.08 -8.74 9.14
CA TYR A 164 0.43 -9.97 8.53
C TYR A 164 -0.04 -11.26 9.19
N GLN A 165 -0.68 -11.21 10.38
CA GLN A 165 -1.12 -12.41 11.06
C GLN A 165 -2.61 -12.68 10.83
N ASN A 166 -2.89 -13.89 10.32
CA ASN A 166 -4.27 -14.34 10.06
C ASN A 166 -5.01 -14.75 11.33
N ASN A 167 -4.31 -15.18 12.41
CA ASN A 167 -4.89 -15.52 13.73
C ASN A 167 -4.92 -14.27 14.60
N TYR A 168 -5.93 -13.48 14.39
CA TYR A 168 -6.03 -12.14 14.91
C TYR A 168 -6.62 -12.11 16.33
N ARG A 169 -5.81 -11.63 17.28
CA ARG A 169 -6.22 -11.41 18.68
C ARG A 169 -6.69 -9.97 18.88
N GLY A 170 -7.32 -9.28 18.10
CA GLY A 170 -7.82 -7.93 18.32
C GLY A 170 -6.78 -6.87 18.76
N ILE A 171 -6.96 -5.65 18.36
CA ILE A 171 -6.04 -4.52 18.64
C ILE A 171 -5.88 -4.23 20.14
N ASN A 172 -6.88 -4.54 20.96
CA ASN A 172 -6.82 -4.31 22.40
C ASN A 172 -5.84 -5.27 23.10
N GLU A 173 -5.74 -6.52 22.66
CA GLU A 173 -4.80 -7.49 23.20
C GLU A 173 -3.36 -7.12 22.82
N LEU A 174 -3.14 -6.71 21.57
CA LEU A 174 -1.83 -6.24 21.14
C LEU A 174 -1.34 -5.01 21.92
N GLN A 175 -2.25 -4.11 22.31
CA GLN A 175 -1.93 -2.96 23.14
C GLN A 175 -1.39 -3.39 24.51
N LEU A 176 -1.97 -4.44 25.10
CA LEU A 176 -1.50 -4.99 26.39
C LEU A 176 -0.14 -5.68 26.23
N GLU A 177 0.06 -6.46 25.18
CA GLU A 177 1.32 -7.15 24.91
C GLU A 177 2.50 -6.19 24.75
N VAL A 178 2.29 -5.00 24.18
CA VAL A 178 3.37 -3.99 24.03
C VAL A 178 3.58 -3.10 25.25
N ASN A 179 2.89 -3.36 26.36
CA ASN A 179 2.99 -2.64 27.62
C ASN A 179 2.90 -1.11 27.47
N MET A 180 1.94 -0.64 26.67
CA MET A 180 1.67 0.79 26.47
C MET A 180 0.29 1.16 27.02
N SER A 181 0.19 2.39 27.59
CA SER A 181 -1.13 2.93 27.87
C SER A 181 -1.94 3.06 26.59
N LYS A 182 -3.28 2.90 26.68
CA LYS A 182 -4.18 3.02 25.52
C LYS A 182 -3.97 4.32 24.73
N ARG A 183 -3.80 5.44 25.44
CA ARG A 183 -3.52 6.76 24.84
C ARG A 183 -2.21 6.78 24.05
N THR A 184 -1.12 6.26 24.65
CA THR A 184 0.20 6.21 24.01
C THR A 184 0.18 5.30 22.78
N PHE A 185 -0.47 4.12 22.89
CA PHE A 185 -0.62 3.17 21.80
C PHE A 185 -1.37 3.81 20.61
N GLN A 186 -2.55 4.39 20.85
CA GLN A 186 -3.36 5.02 19.80
C GLN A 186 -2.61 6.17 19.12
N ARG A 187 -1.95 7.04 19.90
CA ARG A 187 -1.17 8.15 19.35
C ARG A 187 -0.02 7.68 18.48
N LYS A 188 0.79 6.73 18.98
CA LYS A 188 1.91 6.17 18.20
C LYS A 188 1.42 5.41 16.98
N PHE A 189 0.36 4.61 17.12
CA PHE A 189 -0.20 3.85 16.02
C PHE A 189 -0.61 4.78 14.86
N LYS A 190 -1.33 5.85 15.19
CA LYS A 190 -1.77 6.84 14.20
C LYS A 190 -0.59 7.60 13.58
N LEU A 191 0.40 7.99 14.39
CA LEU A 191 1.62 8.65 13.92
C LEU A 191 2.36 7.81 12.86
N TYR A 192 2.48 6.49 13.09
CA TYR A 192 3.22 5.57 12.20
C TYR A 192 2.42 5.15 10.97
N THR A 193 1.10 5.01 11.09
CA THR A 193 0.26 4.40 10.04
C THR A 193 -0.68 5.38 9.34
N GLY A 194 -0.84 6.60 9.88
CA GLY A 194 -1.75 7.61 9.36
C GLY A 194 -3.22 7.41 9.75
N VAL A 195 -3.59 6.27 10.31
CA VAL A 195 -4.97 5.94 10.65
C VAL A 195 -5.08 5.39 12.06
N ASP A 196 -6.28 5.45 12.66
CA ASP A 196 -6.49 4.84 13.97
C ASP A 196 -6.41 3.30 13.90
N ALA A 197 -6.04 2.69 15.04
CA ALA A 197 -5.76 1.28 15.11
C ALA A 197 -6.97 0.41 14.73
N LYS A 198 -8.20 0.84 15.05
CA LYS A 198 -9.42 0.11 14.72
C LYS A 198 -9.73 0.16 13.22
N TYR A 199 -9.54 1.32 12.58
CA TYR A 199 -9.68 1.43 11.12
C TYR A 199 -8.62 0.60 10.41
N PHE A 200 -7.38 0.62 10.90
CA PHE A 200 -6.29 -0.19 10.39
C PHE A 200 -6.61 -1.68 10.44
N GLU A 201 -7.11 -2.16 11.58
CA GLU A 201 -7.58 -3.53 11.80
C GLU A 201 -8.62 -3.95 10.75
N ARG A 202 -9.65 -3.14 10.56
CA ARG A 202 -10.70 -3.39 9.56
C ARG A 202 -10.12 -3.46 8.15
N THR A 203 -9.24 -2.53 7.80
CA THR A 203 -8.60 -2.48 6.47
C THR A 203 -7.67 -3.67 6.25
N ALA A 204 -6.88 -4.06 7.27
CA ALA A 204 -5.99 -5.22 7.19
C ALA A 204 -6.78 -6.52 6.98
N ARG A 205 -7.89 -6.71 7.71
CA ARG A 205 -8.82 -7.83 7.55
C ARG A 205 -9.41 -7.87 6.13
N PHE A 206 -9.92 -6.74 5.65
CA PHE A 206 -10.44 -6.62 4.29
C PHE A 206 -9.39 -7.00 3.24
N GLN A 207 -8.17 -6.47 3.34
CA GLN A 207 -7.10 -6.78 2.40
C GLN A 207 -6.64 -8.24 2.48
N SER A 208 -6.60 -8.84 3.67
CA SER A 208 -6.30 -10.27 3.84
C SER A 208 -7.36 -11.13 3.15
N THR A 209 -8.63 -10.87 3.40
CA THR A 209 -9.75 -11.59 2.78
C THR A 209 -9.73 -11.46 1.27
N LEU A 210 -9.47 -10.26 0.74
CA LEU A 210 -9.37 -10.02 -0.69
C LEU A 210 -8.20 -10.81 -1.32
N ARG A 211 -7.02 -10.80 -0.70
CA ARG A 211 -5.86 -11.57 -1.18
C ARG A 211 -6.14 -13.07 -1.18
N MET A 212 -6.74 -13.61 -0.13
CA MET A 212 -7.10 -15.03 -0.06
C MET A 212 -8.10 -15.40 -1.15
N GLN A 213 -9.09 -14.56 -1.40
CA GLN A 213 -10.06 -14.76 -2.47
C GLN A 213 -9.41 -14.72 -3.85
N LEU A 214 -8.49 -13.78 -4.09
CA LEU A 214 -7.78 -13.66 -5.37
C LEU A 214 -6.82 -14.83 -5.63
N ASN A 215 -6.33 -15.48 -4.58
CA ASN A 215 -5.46 -16.66 -4.69
C ASN A 215 -6.23 -17.98 -4.77
N ASN A 216 -7.48 -18.00 -4.29
CA ASN A 216 -8.33 -19.20 -4.22
C ASN A 216 -9.68 -18.91 -4.89
N ALA A 217 -9.65 -18.70 -6.21
CA ALA A 217 -10.82 -18.27 -6.99
C ALA A 217 -12.01 -19.24 -6.93
N ASP A 218 -11.74 -20.52 -6.69
CA ASP A 218 -12.75 -21.58 -6.63
C ASP A 218 -13.45 -21.69 -5.25
N ASN A 219 -12.90 -21.04 -4.22
CA ASN A 219 -13.48 -21.10 -2.89
C ASN A 219 -14.66 -20.12 -2.75
N ASN A 220 -15.63 -20.51 -1.94
CA ASN A 220 -16.73 -19.63 -1.57
C ASN A 220 -16.19 -18.41 -0.78
N TYR A 221 -16.41 -17.21 -1.31
CA TYR A 221 -15.94 -15.97 -0.67
C TYR A 221 -16.51 -15.73 0.74
N VAL A 222 -17.64 -16.38 1.08
CA VAL A 222 -18.26 -16.30 2.42
C VAL A 222 -17.40 -17.06 3.42
N ASP A 223 -16.98 -18.28 3.09
CA ASP A 223 -16.17 -19.13 3.98
C ASP A 223 -14.82 -18.44 4.26
N ILE A 224 -14.17 -17.90 3.21
CA ILE A 224 -12.93 -17.10 3.37
C ILE A 224 -13.16 -15.89 4.29
N ALA A 225 -14.31 -15.23 4.20
CA ALA A 225 -14.63 -14.09 5.06
C ALA A 225 -14.79 -14.51 6.53
N LEU A 226 -15.50 -15.60 6.79
CA LEU A 226 -15.68 -16.13 8.16
C LEU A 226 -14.32 -16.52 8.77
N ASP A 227 -13.47 -17.20 8.01
CA ASP A 227 -12.12 -17.59 8.43
C ASP A 227 -11.21 -16.37 8.73
N ASN A 228 -11.50 -15.21 8.13
CA ASN A 228 -10.82 -13.95 8.39
C ASN A 228 -11.49 -13.10 9.49
N GLY A 229 -12.42 -13.65 10.28
CA GLY A 229 -13.01 -13.02 11.45
C GLY A 229 -14.14 -12.04 11.15
N TYR A 230 -14.83 -12.19 10.04
CA TYR A 230 -16.15 -11.58 9.87
C TYR A 230 -17.19 -12.38 10.63
N TYR A 231 -18.15 -11.69 11.26
CA TYR A 231 -19.16 -12.31 12.07
C TYR A 231 -20.15 -13.16 11.24
N ASP A 232 -20.59 -12.59 10.11
CA ASP A 232 -21.47 -13.24 9.14
C ASP A 232 -21.28 -12.66 7.73
N GLN A 233 -21.98 -13.24 6.77
CA GLN A 233 -21.97 -12.81 5.37
C GLN A 233 -22.43 -11.35 5.20
N SER A 234 -23.41 -10.90 5.95
CA SER A 234 -23.96 -9.53 5.85
C SER A 234 -22.94 -8.50 6.32
N HIS A 235 -22.23 -8.79 7.41
CA HIS A 235 -21.11 -7.98 7.89
C HIS A 235 -19.99 -7.89 6.84
N PHE A 236 -19.61 -9.02 6.25
CA PHE A 236 -18.61 -9.02 5.18
C PHE A 236 -19.05 -8.18 3.97
N ILE A 237 -20.27 -8.38 3.45
CA ILE A 237 -20.77 -7.63 2.29
C ILE A 237 -20.82 -6.13 2.57
N LYS A 238 -21.21 -5.73 3.78
CA LYS A 238 -21.24 -4.32 4.21
C LYS A 238 -19.85 -3.71 4.23
N GLU A 239 -18.88 -4.38 4.85
CA GLU A 239 -17.47 -3.95 4.88
C GLU A 239 -16.86 -3.92 3.48
N PHE A 240 -17.13 -4.93 2.66
CA PHE A 240 -16.64 -4.98 1.28
C PHE A 240 -17.15 -3.80 0.45
N ARG A 241 -18.44 -3.47 0.57
CA ARG A 241 -19.01 -2.29 -0.10
C ARG A 241 -18.41 -0.99 0.42
N TYR A 242 -18.14 -0.92 1.70
CA TYR A 242 -17.48 0.27 2.29
C TYR A 242 -16.11 0.53 1.65
N PHE A 243 -15.30 -0.52 1.44
CA PHE A 243 -13.94 -0.39 0.89
C PHE A 243 -13.87 -0.31 -0.65
N THR A 244 -14.80 -0.94 -1.37
CA THR A 244 -14.75 -1.05 -2.84
C THR A 244 -15.84 -0.26 -3.57
N GLY A 245 -16.84 0.22 -2.87
CA GLY A 245 -18.03 0.86 -3.46
C GLY A 245 -19.02 -0.12 -4.11
N THR A 246 -18.72 -1.46 -4.12
CA THR A 246 -19.56 -2.45 -4.79
C THR A 246 -19.65 -3.77 -4.02
N SER A 247 -20.51 -4.69 -4.45
CA SER A 247 -20.63 -6.01 -3.79
C SER A 247 -19.50 -6.96 -4.19
N PRO A 248 -19.14 -7.96 -3.33
CA PRO A 248 -18.12 -8.96 -3.66
C PRO A 248 -18.41 -9.67 -4.99
N LYS A 249 -19.64 -10.11 -5.22
CA LYS A 249 -20.05 -10.79 -6.46
C LYS A 249 -19.79 -9.95 -7.72
N LYS A 250 -20.03 -8.62 -7.65
CA LYS A 250 -19.81 -7.71 -8.76
C LYS A 250 -18.31 -7.36 -8.94
N TYR A 251 -17.58 -7.27 -7.84
CA TYR A 251 -16.15 -6.93 -7.86
C TYR A 251 -15.26 -8.09 -8.29
N LEU A 252 -15.57 -9.31 -7.81
CA LEU A 252 -14.80 -10.53 -8.07
C LEU A 252 -15.15 -11.18 -9.43
N THR A 253 -15.25 -10.38 -10.49
CA THR A 253 -15.41 -10.86 -11.86
C THR A 253 -14.05 -11.20 -12.47
N LYS A 254 -14.03 -12.02 -13.55
CA LYS A 254 -12.78 -12.38 -14.26
C LYS A 254 -12.00 -11.15 -14.72
N GLU A 255 -12.68 -10.11 -15.17
CA GLU A 255 -12.05 -8.85 -15.61
C GLU A 255 -11.36 -8.14 -14.45
N ASN A 256 -12.04 -8.00 -13.30
CA ASN A 256 -11.46 -7.42 -12.11
C ASN A 256 -10.36 -8.29 -11.50
N PHE A 257 -10.39 -9.60 -11.71
CA PHE A 257 -9.35 -10.51 -11.25
C PHE A 257 -7.98 -10.20 -11.88
N MET A 258 -7.97 -9.88 -13.16
CA MET A 258 -6.74 -9.45 -13.87
C MET A 258 -6.24 -8.10 -13.38
N LEU A 259 -7.16 -7.16 -13.11
CA LEU A 259 -6.84 -5.83 -12.60
C LEU A 259 -6.35 -5.85 -11.14
N ASN A 260 -6.73 -6.86 -10.37
CA ASN A 260 -6.38 -6.98 -8.95
C ASN A 260 -5.00 -7.61 -8.68
N HIS A 261 -4.19 -7.88 -9.70
CA HIS A 261 -2.80 -8.33 -9.49
C HIS A 261 -2.00 -7.41 -8.56
N TYR A 262 -2.37 -6.14 -8.50
CA TYR A 262 -1.82 -5.16 -7.59
C TYR A 262 -2.14 -5.46 -6.10
N ASN A 263 -3.29 -6.09 -5.83
CA ASN A 263 -3.76 -6.40 -4.48
C ASN A 263 -3.43 -7.84 -4.03
N LYS A 264 -2.74 -8.63 -4.87
CA LYS A 264 -2.29 -10.00 -4.55
C LYS A 264 -1.08 -10.07 -3.62
#